data_5cd4a6b45edc2089177ebb8af31f8090
#
_entry.id   5cd4a6b45edc2089177ebb8af31f8090
#
_cell.length_a   1.000
_cell.length_b   1.000
_cell.length_c   1.000
_cell.angle_alpha   90.00
_cell.angle_beta   90.00
_cell.angle_gamma   90.00
#
_symmetry.space_group_name_H-M   'P 1'
#
loop_
_entity.id
_entity.type
_entity.pdbx_description
1 polymer ?
#
loop_
_entity_poly.entity_id
_entity_poly.type
_entity_poly.pdbx_seq_one_letter_code
_entity_poly.pdbx_strand_id
1 'polypeptide(L)'
;SSILGFCFPGCLSLQGPESVRGPERGSVTVQCHYNQGWETYEKWWCRGVKWHLCKVLVQTGGSEQEEKSGRVSIRDSWRDRSFTVTMEGLRQDDADTYWCGIQKVGTDLGTRVKVITDGEGSESTSLSCTPGSDGIVTCHRTHYMLLAFVKVPILLILVGAVLWLKGSQRVPEELIYTNLSSELPAKDTAP
;
A
#
# COMPACT_ATOMS: atom_id res chain seq x y z
N SER A 1 0.38 -35.97 -7.50
CA SER A 1 1.05 -34.98 -8.35
C SER A 1 0.25 -33.70 -8.32
N SER A 2 0.63 -32.80 -7.41
CA SER A 2 -0.01 -31.49 -7.27
C SER A 2 0.57 -30.56 -8.35
N ILE A 3 -0.26 -30.25 -9.34
CA ILE A 3 0.06 -29.19 -10.30
C ILE A 3 -0.23 -27.86 -9.61
N LEU A 4 0.80 -27.22 -9.10
CA LEU A 4 0.76 -25.82 -8.69
C LEU A 4 0.53 -24.99 -9.96
N GLY A 5 -0.71 -24.58 -10.18
CA GLY A 5 -1.08 -23.67 -11.25
C GLY A 5 -0.42 -22.30 -11.00
N PHE A 6 0.68 -22.04 -11.71
CA PHE A 6 1.22 -20.69 -11.83
C PHE A 6 0.19 -19.87 -12.61
N CYS A 7 -0.60 -19.05 -11.93
CA CYS A 7 -1.37 -17.97 -12.55
C CYS A 7 -0.35 -16.95 -13.08
N PHE A 8 -0.11 -16.99 -14.40
CA PHE A 8 0.57 -15.90 -15.10
C PHE A 8 -0.22 -14.59 -14.94
N PRO A 9 0.43 -13.40 -15.01
CA PRO A 9 -0.25 -12.10 -14.89
C PRO A 9 -1.34 -11.82 -15.95
N GLY A 10 -1.80 -12.77 -16.71
CA GLY A 10 -2.90 -12.68 -17.67
C GLY A 10 -4.17 -13.44 -17.31
N CYS A 11 -4.26 -14.04 -16.12
CA CYS A 11 -5.38 -14.91 -15.74
C CYS A 11 -6.60 -14.15 -15.15
N LEU A 12 -6.48 -12.86 -14.88
CA LEU A 12 -7.62 -12.06 -14.40
C LEU A 12 -8.49 -11.64 -15.58
N SER A 13 -9.75 -12.03 -15.55
CA SER A 13 -10.72 -11.71 -16.63
C SER A 13 -11.10 -10.23 -16.69
N LEU A 14 -10.83 -9.46 -15.62
CA LEU A 14 -11.02 -8.03 -15.53
C LEU A 14 -9.90 -7.40 -14.71
N GLN A 15 -9.27 -6.33 -15.21
CA GLN A 15 -8.17 -5.64 -14.59
C GLN A 15 -8.40 -4.13 -14.65
N GLY A 16 -8.05 -3.44 -13.57
CA GLY A 16 -8.07 -1.98 -13.47
C GLY A 16 -6.91 -1.48 -12.64
N PRO A 17 -6.68 -0.15 -12.60
CA PRO A 17 -5.66 0.43 -11.73
C PRO A 17 -6.04 0.22 -10.25
N GLU A 18 -5.05 0.02 -9.39
CA GLU A 18 -5.29 -0.07 -7.93
C GLU A 18 -5.84 1.25 -7.37
N SER A 19 -5.37 2.37 -7.90
CA SER A 19 -5.81 3.70 -7.52
C SER A 19 -5.63 4.70 -8.65
N VAL A 20 -6.47 5.74 -8.63
CA VAL A 20 -6.37 6.92 -9.50
C VAL A 20 -6.46 8.16 -8.65
N ARG A 21 -5.80 9.23 -9.09
CA ARG A 21 -5.76 10.51 -8.39
C ARG A 21 -6.18 11.64 -9.33
N GLY A 22 -7.00 12.54 -8.84
CA GLY A 22 -7.40 13.72 -9.60
C GLY A 22 -7.56 14.95 -8.70
N PRO A 23 -7.37 16.16 -9.26
CA PRO A 23 -7.54 17.40 -8.51
C PRO A 23 -9.02 17.66 -8.21
N GLU A 24 -9.27 18.32 -7.08
CA GLU A 24 -10.62 18.84 -6.79
C GLU A 24 -11.12 19.75 -7.91
N ARG A 25 -12.41 19.65 -8.25
CA ARG A 25 -13.07 20.32 -9.39
C ARG A 25 -12.56 19.88 -10.76
N GLY A 26 -11.55 19.03 -10.84
CA GLY A 26 -11.05 18.43 -12.06
C GLY A 26 -11.80 17.16 -12.45
N SER A 27 -11.13 16.27 -13.16
CA SER A 27 -11.67 14.98 -13.57
C SER A 27 -10.65 13.86 -13.33
N VAL A 28 -11.17 12.65 -13.21
CA VAL A 28 -10.39 11.44 -13.21
C VAL A 28 -10.96 10.45 -14.21
N THR A 29 -10.08 9.76 -14.92
CA THR A 29 -10.42 8.72 -15.88
C THR A 29 -9.84 7.39 -15.43
N VAL A 30 -10.68 6.36 -15.41
CA VAL A 30 -10.33 4.99 -15.06
C VAL A 30 -10.54 4.10 -16.26
N GLN A 31 -9.54 3.35 -16.67
CA GLN A 31 -9.64 2.36 -17.74
C GLN A 31 -9.55 0.96 -17.15
N CYS A 32 -10.56 0.12 -17.43
CA CYS A 32 -10.62 -1.27 -17.00
C CYS A 32 -10.59 -2.19 -18.21
N HIS A 33 -9.60 -3.09 -18.25
CA HIS A 33 -9.36 -4.03 -19.33
C HIS A 33 -9.99 -5.39 -19.03
N TYR A 34 -10.55 -6.02 -20.04
CA TYR A 34 -11.15 -7.34 -19.94
C TYR A 34 -10.63 -8.30 -21.02
N ASN A 35 -10.78 -9.58 -20.79
CA ASN A 35 -10.41 -10.60 -21.76
C ASN A 35 -11.46 -10.72 -22.86
N GLN A 36 -11.09 -11.33 -23.98
CA GLN A 36 -12.01 -11.65 -25.08
C GLN A 36 -13.22 -12.46 -24.57
N GLY A 37 -14.39 -12.17 -25.12
CA GLY A 37 -15.66 -12.81 -24.79
C GLY A 37 -16.55 -11.99 -23.87
N TRP A 38 -16.08 -10.83 -23.38
CA TRP A 38 -16.87 -9.94 -22.52
C TRP A 38 -17.35 -8.68 -23.22
N GLU A 39 -17.17 -8.56 -24.55
CA GLU A 39 -17.45 -7.37 -25.32
C GLU A 39 -18.92 -6.92 -25.17
N THR A 40 -19.88 -7.79 -25.42
CA THR A 40 -21.32 -7.48 -25.40
C THR A 40 -21.97 -7.53 -24.03
N TYR A 41 -21.18 -7.79 -22.98
CA TYR A 41 -21.68 -7.76 -21.61
C TYR A 41 -21.76 -6.34 -21.08
N GLU A 42 -22.74 -6.08 -20.21
CA GLU A 42 -22.89 -4.80 -19.54
C GLU A 42 -21.70 -4.54 -18.61
N LYS A 43 -21.13 -3.33 -18.69
CA LYS A 43 -20.05 -2.86 -17.82
C LYS A 43 -20.63 -1.84 -16.86
N TRP A 44 -20.16 -1.85 -15.64
CA TRP A 44 -20.66 -0.92 -14.64
C TRP A 44 -19.54 -0.39 -13.74
N TRP A 45 -19.83 0.75 -13.14
CA TRP A 45 -19.02 1.42 -12.16
C TRP A 45 -19.81 1.65 -10.90
N CYS A 46 -19.34 1.18 -9.75
CA CYS A 46 -20.04 1.37 -8.48
C CYS A 46 -19.13 1.92 -7.39
N ARG A 47 -19.73 2.56 -6.40
CA ARG A 47 -19.07 3.13 -5.24
C ARG A 47 -19.42 2.33 -3.98
N GLY A 48 -18.42 1.99 -3.17
CA GLY A 48 -18.59 1.36 -1.87
C GLY A 48 -17.45 0.42 -1.51
N VAL A 49 -17.17 0.31 -0.21
CA VAL A 49 -16.07 -0.51 0.30
C VAL A 49 -16.29 -2.01 0.06
N LYS A 50 -17.55 -2.46 0.15
CA LYS A 50 -17.92 -3.86 -0.05
C LYS A 50 -18.52 -4.07 -1.43
N TRP A 51 -17.92 -4.97 -2.20
CA TRP A 51 -18.32 -5.36 -3.54
C TRP A 51 -19.85 -5.55 -3.74
N HIS A 52 -20.45 -6.44 -2.97
CA HIS A 52 -21.87 -6.82 -3.13
C HIS A 52 -22.86 -5.81 -2.52
N LEU A 53 -22.37 -4.72 -1.94
CA LEU A 53 -23.18 -3.64 -1.36
C LEU A 53 -22.87 -2.29 -2.01
N CYS A 54 -22.03 -2.26 -3.06
CA CYS A 54 -21.69 -1.01 -3.73
C CYS A 54 -22.89 -0.47 -4.53
N LYS A 55 -23.02 0.84 -4.56
CA LYS A 55 -24.05 1.53 -5.32
C LYS A 55 -23.57 1.76 -6.76
N VAL A 56 -24.25 1.16 -7.73
CA VAL A 56 -23.97 1.41 -9.15
C VAL A 56 -24.25 2.88 -9.46
N LEU A 57 -23.28 3.56 -10.05
CA LEU A 57 -23.34 4.96 -10.45
C LEU A 57 -23.69 5.12 -11.92
N VAL A 58 -23.11 4.27 -12.77
CA VAL A 58 -23.33 4.26 -14.22
C VAL A 58 -23.09 2.86 -14.77
N GLN A 59 -23.76 2.50 -15.84
CA GLN A 59 -23.71 1.18 -16.48
C GLN A 59 -23.92 1.31 -17.99
N THR A 60 -23.20 0.50 -18.79
CA THR A 60 -23.44 0.40 -20.25
C THR A 60 -24.60 -0.54 -20.54
N GLY A 61 -25.22 -0.37 -21.69
CA GLY A 61 -26.26 -1.30 -22.20
C GLY A 61 -25.70 -2.48 -23.01
N GLY A 62 -24.43 -2.90 -22.77
CA GLY A 62 -23.80 -3.95 -23.58
C GLY A 62 -23.44 -3.49 -25.01
N SER A 63 -23.22 -2.19 -25.22
CA SER A 63 -22.83 -1.54 -26.47
C SER A 63 -21.67 -0.57 -26.25
N GLU A 64 -21.05 -0.07 -27.31
CA GLU A 64 -19.99 0.93 -27.26
C GLU A 64 -20.52 2.39 -27.13
N GLN A 65 -21.83 2.54 -26.95
CA GLN A 65 -22.42 3.84 -26.68
C GLN A 65 -21.99 4.35 -25.30
N GLU A 66 -21.65 5.64 -25.24
CA GLU A 66 -21.37 6.28 -23.97
C GLU A 66 -22.66 6.49 -23.16
N GLU A 67 -22.65 6.06 -21.92
CA GLU A 67 -23.70 6.28 -20.95
C GLU A 67 -23.24 7.28 -19.90
N LYS A 68 -24.12 8.21 -19.50
CA LYS A 68 -23.82 9.25 -18.53
C LYS A 68 -24.87 9.33 -17.42
N SER A 69 -24.43 9.40 -16.20
CA SER A 69 -25.25 9.59 -15.01
C SER A 69 -24.64 10.68 -14.13
N GLY A 70 -25.23 11.87 -14.16
CA GLY A 70 -24.71 13.04 -13.46
C GLY A 70 -23.31 13.43 -13.92
N ARG A 71 -22.33 13.35 -13.02
CA ARG A 71 -20.92 13.68 -13.28
C ARG A 71 -20.08 12.49 -13.73
N VAL A 72 -20.68 11.32 -13.89
CA VAL A 72 -19.97 10.09 -14.22
C VAL A 72 -20.42 9.60 -15.59
N SER A 73 -19.48 9.28 -16.46
CA SER A 73 -19.75 8.62 -17.73
C SER A 73 -18.95 7.33 -17.86
N ILE A 74 -19.47 6.40 -18.66
CA ILE A 74 -18.84 5.12 -18.98
C ILE A 74 -18.95 4.86 -20.48
N ARG A 75 -17.89 4.39 -21.10
CA ARG A 75 -17.86 3.99 -22.51
C ARG A 75 -17.04 2.71 -22.66
N ASP A 76 -17.59 1.75 -23.37
CA ASP A 76 -16.91 0.50 -23.76
C ASP A 76 -16.21 0.66 -25.12
N SER A 77 -15.07 -0.01 -25.28
CA SER A 77 -14.35 -0.17 -26.54
C SER A 77 -14.05 -1.64 -26.76
N TRP A 78 -14.79 -2.26 -27.65
CA TRP A 78 -14.65 -3.68 -27.97
C TRP A 78 -13.32 -3.98 -28.65
N ARG A 79 -12.87 -3.05 -29.46
CA ARG A 79 -11.56 -3.15 -30.15
C ARG A 79 -10.43 -3.23 -29.15
N ASP A 80 -10.47 -2.38 -28.12
CA ASP A 80 -9.40 -2.29 -27.12
C ASP A 80 -9.64 -3.24 -25.95
N ARG A 81 -10.80 -3.91 -25.91
CA ARG A 81 -11.27 -4.76 -24.82
C ARG A 81 -11.10 -4.07 -23.47
N SER A 82 -11.59 -2.85 -23.43
CA SER A 82 -11.54 -2.02 -22.22
C SER A 82 -12.73 -1.09 -22.18
N PHE A 83 -13.16 -0.73 -20.99
CA PHE A 83 -14.11 0.35 -20.80
C PHE A 83 -13.49 1.44 -19.95
N THR A 84 -13.88 2.66 -20.26
CA THR A 84 -13.37 3.86 -19.63
C THR A 84 -14.48 4.53 -18.85
N VAL A 85 -14.19 4.88 -17.60
CA VAL A 85 -15.07 5.64 -16.72
C VAL A 85 -14.45 7.00 -16.48
N THR A 86 -15.22 8.08 -16.66
CA THR A 86 -14.79 9.44 -16.36
C THR A 86 -15.67 10.03 -15.27
N MET A 87 -15.06 10.57 -14.23
CA MET A 87 -15.73 11.32 -13.18
C MET A 87 -15.30 12.79 -13.29
N GLU A 88 -16.25 13.67 -13.58
CA GLU A 88 -16.02 15.11 -13.77
C GLU A 88 -16.35 15.89 -12.49
N GLY A 89 -15.74 17.08 -12.35
CA GLY A 89 -16.00 17.98 -11.22
C GLY A 89 -15.80 17.27 -9.88
N LEU A 90 -14.64 16.64 -9.70
CA LEU A 90 -14.30 15.90 -8.50
C LEU A 90 -14.48 16.74 -7.24
N ARG A 91 -14.95 16.09 -6.18
CA ARG A 91 -15.12 16.66 -4.84
C ARG A 91 -14.32 15.87 -3.84
N GLN A 92 -14.03 16.43 -2.70
CA GLN A 92 -13.31 15.71 -1.63
C GLN A 92 -14.07 14.45 -1.17
N ASP A 93 -15.40 14.52 -1.15
CA ASP A 93 -16.25 13.38 -0.80
C ASP A 93 -16.33 12.29 -1.89
N ASP A 94 -15.77 12.51 -3.09
CA ASP A 94 -15.59 11.47 -4.09
C ASP A 94 -14.40 10.54 -3.80
N ALA A 95 -13.52 10.91 -2.87
CA ALA A 95 -12.43 10.04 -2.42
C ALA A 95 -12.99 8.82 -1.68
N ASP A 96 -12.99 7.66 -2.34
CA ASP A 96 -13.61 6.43 -1.83
C ASP A 96 -13.09 5.19 -2.58
N THR A 97 -13.63 4.05 -2.22
CA THR A 97 -13.43 2.79 -2.93
C THR A 97 -14.52 2.61 -3.98
N TYR A 98 -14.10 2.26 -5.18
CA TYR A 98 -14.96 1.99 -6.33
C TYR A 98 -14.63 0.63 -6.93
N TRP A 99 -15.47 0.18 -7.86
CA TRP A 99 -15.29 -1.07 -8.57
C TRP A 99 -15.66 -0.92 -10.04
N CYS A 100 -14.77 -1.39 -10.91
CA CYS A 100 -15.12 -1.75 -12.27
C CYS A 100 -15.78 -3.11 -12.26
N GLY A 101 -16.86 -3.30 -12.98
CA GLY A 101 -17.52 -4.59 -13.03
C GLY A 101 -18.09 -4.94 -14.39
N ILE A 102 -18.29 -6.23 -14.60
CA ILE A 102 -18.96 -6.84 -15.75
C ILE A 102 -20.08 -7.70 -15.22
N GLN A 103 -21.30 -7.38 -15.67
CA GLN A 103 -22.49 -8.16 -15.32
C GLN A 103 -22.50 -9.48 -16.08
N LYS A 104 -22.73 -10.55 -15.35
CA LYS A 104 -22.90 -11.89 -15.94
C LYS A 104 -23.90 -12.73 -15.17
N VAL A 105 -24.31 -13.85 -15.72
CA VAL A 105 -25.14 -14.82 -15.01
C VAL A 105 -24.35 -15.38 -13.80
N GLY A 106 -24.94 -15.30 -12.62
CA GLY A 106 -24.29 -15.66 -11.35
C GLY A 106 -23.56 -14.48 -10.73
N THR A 107 -22.34 -14.69 -10.25
CA THR A 107 -21.55 -13.64 -9.61
C THR A 107 -20.82 -12.81 -10.67
N ASP A 108 -21.00 -11.50 -10.66
CA ASP A 108 -20.31 -10.55 -11.56
C ASP A 108 -18.78 -10.62 -11.42
N LEU A 109 -18.08 -10.16 -12.45
CA LEU A 109 -16.65 -9.89 -12.38
C LEU A 109 -16.43 -8.49 -11.86
N GLY A 110 -15.38 -8.29 -11.04
CA GLY A 110 -15.06 -6.98 -10.53
C GLY A 110 -13.62 -6.81 -10.10
N THR A 111 -13.12 -5.58 -10.24
CA THR A 111 -11.82 -5.16 -9.75
C THR A 111 -11.95 -3.84 -8.99
N ARG A 112 -11.25 -3.75 -7.86
CA ARG A 112 -11.31 -2.61 -6.96
C ARG A 112 -10.40 -1.49 -7.44
N VAL A 113 -10.90 -0.25 -7.37
CA VAL A 113 -10.16 0.97 -7.68
C VAL A 113 -10.34 1.97 -6.55
N LYS A 114 -9.28 2.56 -6.05
CA LYS A 114 -9.33 3.63 -5.06
C LYS A 114 -9.24 4.98 -5.78
N VAL A 115 -10.25 5.83 -5.62
CA VAL A 115 -10.22 7.22 -6.08
C VAL A 115 -9.70 8.10 -4.96
N ILE A 116 -8.73 8.96 -5.28
CA ILE A 116 -8.09 9.90 -4.37
C ILE A 116 -8.26 11.29 -4.96
N THR A 117 -8.78 12.21 -4.17
CA THR A 117 -8.93 13.61 -4.57
C THR A 117 -7.88 14.46 -3.87
N ASP A 118 -7.20 15.31 -4.64
CA ASP A 118 -6.28 16.30 -4.08
C ASP A 118 -7.11 17.54 -3.70
N GLY A 119 -7.25 17.81 -2.40
CA GLY A 119 -7.88 19.02 -1.90
C GLY A 119 -6.98 20.24 -2.17
N GLU A 120 -7.57 21.42 -2.30
CA GLU A 120 -6.88 22.72 -2.44
C GLU A 120 -6.01 23.11 -1.22
N GLY A 121 -5.58 22.17 -0.40
CA GLY A 121 -4.72 22.36 0.76
C GLY A 121 -3.73 21.23 0.97
N SER A 122 -3.75 20.22 0.10
CA SER A 122 -2.66 19.26 0.02
C SER A 122 -1.52 19.95 -0.71
N GLU A 123 -0.77 20.75 0.03
CA GLU A 123 0.57 21.19 -0.35
C GLU A 123 1.31 19.94 -0.85
N SER A 124 1.26 19.77 -2.16
CA SER A 124 2.21 18.89 -2.81
C SER A 124 3.54 19.39 -2.30
N THR A 125 4.21 18.59 -1.49
CA THR A 125 5.62 18.80 -1.17
C THR A 125 6.31 18.86 -2.52
N SER A 126 6.28 20.05 -3.11
CA SER A 126 6.98 20.35 -4.34
C SER A 126 8.43 20.08 -4.01
N LEU A 127 8.98 19.02 -4.60
CA LEU A 127 10.42 18.88 -4.69
C LEU A 127 10.90 20.16 -5.36
N SER A 128 11.38 21.11 -4.56
CA SER A 128 12.07 22.28 -5.07
C SER A 128 13.39 21.78 -5.66
N CYS A 129 13.37 21.55 -6.96
CA CYS A 129 14.59 21.31 -7.72
C CYS A 129 15.19 22.66 -8.06
N THR A 130 16.22 23.09 -7.37
CA THR A 130 17.02 24.25 -7.74
C THR A 130 18.08 23.84 -8.77
N PRO A 131 18.21 24.54 -9.92
CA PRO A 131 19.30 24.30 -10.85
C PRO A 131 20.59 24.82 -10.20
N GLY A 132 21.47 23.90 -9.82
CA GLY A 132 22.87 24.26 -9.46
C GLY A 132 23.64 24.67 -10.71
N SER A 133 24.62 25.52 -10.54
CA SER A 133 25.47 26.09 -11.61
C SER A 133 26.26 25.06 -12.43
N ASP A 134 26.17 23.78 -12.13
CA ASP A 134 26.94 22.71 -12.76
C ASP A 134 26.08 21.68 -13.53
N GLY A 135 24.83 22.04 -13.91
CA GLY A 135 24.01 21.23 -14.80
C GLY A 135 23.52 19.90 -14.22
N ILE A 136 23.74 19.60 -12.93
CA ILE A 136 23.24 18.41 -12.26
C ILE A 136 22.00 18.79 -11.45
N VAL A 137 20.83 18.31 -11.87
CA VAL A 137 19.57 18.46 -11.14
C VAL A 137 19.58 17.52 -9.95
N THR A 138 19.89 18.02 -8.76
CA THR A 138 19.84 17.26 -7.52
C THR A 138 18.49 17.48 -6.84
N CYS A 139 17.60 16.50 -6.92
CA CYS A 139 16.36 16.50 -6.16
C CYS A 139 16.63 15.99 -4.75
N HIS A 140 16.72 16.88 -3.76
CA HIS A 140 16.94 16.50 -2.37
C HIS A 140 15.67 15.99 -1.70
N ARG A 141 15.66 14.69 -1.44
CA ARG A 141 14.74 14.03 -0.49
C ARG A 141 15.27 14.25 0.94
N THR A 142 15.22 15.50 1.41
CA THR A 142 16.07 16.02 2.51
C THR A 142 15.63 15.58 3.91
N HIS A 143 14.45 14.94 4.09
CA HIS A 143 13.97 14.73 5.47
C HIS A 143 14.25 13.36 6.07
N TYR A 144 14.43 12.32 5.28
CA TYR A 144 14.69 10.98 5.81
C TYR A 144 16.17 10.65 5.98
N MET A 145 17.06 11.26 5.19
CA MET A 145 18.50 11.00 5.30
C MET A 145 19.11 11.61 6.58
N LEU A 146 18.70 12.81 6.97
CA LEU A 146 19.19 13.43 8.22
C LEU A 146 18.77 12.66 9.48
N LEU A 147 17.57 12.05 9.49
CA LEU A 147 17.12 11.24 10.62
C LEU A 147 17.86 9.90 10.72
N ALA A 148 18.30 9.31 9.61
CA ALA A 148 19.09 8.09 9.61
C ALA A 148 20.51 8.33 10.13
N PHE A 149 21.17 9.41 9.69
CA PHE A 149 22.54 9.74 10.11
C PHE A 149 22.64 10.17 11.59
N VAL A 150 21.57 10.68 12.19
CA VAL A 150 21.55 11.08 13.60
C VAL A 150 21.05 9.97 14.51
N LYS A 151 19.99 9.23 14.12
CA LYS A 151 19.40 8.18 14.96
C LYS A 151 20.26 6.92 15.08
N VAL A 152 20.95 6.52 14.00
CA VAL A 152 21.77 5.31 14.00
C VAL A 152 22.96 5.44 14.96
N PRO A 153 23.78 6.49 14.95
CA PRO A 153 24.88 6.63 15.90
C PRO A 153 24.40 6.76 17.35
N ILE A 154 23.29 7.46 17.62
CA ILE A 154 22.73 7.56 18.97
C ILE A 154 22.28 6.19 19.48
N LEU A 155 21.64 5.37 18.66
CA LEU A 155 21.25 3.98 19.02
C LEU A 155 22.47 3.11 19.31
N LEU A 156 23.53 3.22 18.52
CA LEU A 156 24.78 2.46 18.73
C LEU A 156 25.46 2.89 20.03
N ILE A 157 25.49 4.18 20.38
CA ILE A 157 26.03 4.68 21.63
C ILE A 157 25.22 4.15 22.81
N LEU A 158 23.88 4.17 22.74
CA LEU A 158 23.02 3.66 23.80
C LEU A 158 23.18 2.15 24.01
N VAL A 159 23.24 1.37 22.92
CA VAL A 159 23.48 -0.08 23.00
C VAL A 159 24.88 -0.37 23.56
N GLY A 160 25.90 0.38 23.15
CA GLY A 160 27.26 0.26 23.67
C GLY A 160 27.33 0.57 25.18
N ALA A 161 26.64 1.63 25.62
CA ALA A 161 26.57 1.99 27.03
C ALA A 161 25.86 0.92 27.87
N VAL A 162 24.75 0.36 27.38
CA VAL A 162 24.02 -0.72 28.07
C VAL A 162 24.87 -1.99 28.16
N LEU A 163 25.59 -2.36 27.10
CA LEU A 163 26.49 -3.52 27.11
C LEU A 163 27.67 -3.30 28.03
N TRP A 164 28.23 -2.09 28.09
CA TRP A 164 29.32 -1.75 29.01
C TRP A 164 28.88 -1.82 30.46
N LEU A 165 27.71 -1.27 30.82
CA LEU A 165 27.13 -1.36 32.16
C LEU A 165 26.82 -2.81 32.55
N LYS A 166 26.32 -3.62 31.61
CA LYS A 166 26.05 -5.04 31.85
C LYS A 166 27.31 -5.89 31.94
N GLY A 167 28.40 -5.51 31.27
CA GLY A 167 29.72 -6.12 31.37
C GLY A 167 30.43 -5.79 32.68
N SER A 168 30.19 -4.61 33.26
CA SER A 168 30.77 -4.16 34.50
C SER A 168 30.14 -4.82 35.75
N GLN A 169 29.04 -5.54 35.60
CA GLN A 169 28.36 -6.26 36.70
C GLN A 169 28.74 -7.74 36.80
N ARG A 170 29.72 -8.22 36.03
CA ARG A 170 30.25 -9.55 36.21
C ARG A 170 31.29 -9.53 37.34
N VAL A 171 30.82 -9.67 38.58
CA VAL A 171 31.64 -10.07 39.70
C VAL A 171 32.09 -11.51 39.44
N PRO A 172 33.40 -11.84 39.51
CA PRO A 172 33.84 -13.22 39.33
C PRO A 172 33.31 -14.08 40.49
N GLU A 173 32.53 -15.08 40.19
CA GLU A 173 32.02 -16.07 41.17
C GLU A 173 33.11 -16.94 41.80
N GLU A 174 34.37 -16.74 41.44
CA GLU A 174 35.50 -17.51 41.95
C GLU A 174 35.89 -17.19 43.41
N LEU A 175 35.43 -16.07 43.99
CA LEU A 175 35.80 -15.67 45.34
C LEU A 175 34.87 -16.21 46.46
N ILE A 176 33.79 -16.87 46.11
CA ILE A 176 32.83 -17.39 47.10
C ILE A 176 33.19 -18.81 47.53
N TYR A 177 33.90 -19.59 46.70
CA TYR A 177 34.24 -20.97 47.03
C TYR A 177 35.47 -21.14 47.94
N THR A 178 36.34 -20.15 48.06
CA THR A 178 37.55 -20.25 48.88
C THR A 178 37.32 -19.97 50.38
N ASN A 179 36.21 -19.32 50.74
CA ASN A 179 35.92 -19.00 52.14
C ASN A 179 35.04 -20.04 52.88
N LEU A 180 34.47 -21.01 52.12
CA LEU A 180 33.59 -22.02 52.75
C LEU A 180 34.33 -23.32 53.12
N SER A 181 35.62 -23.44 52.77
CA SER A 181 36.40 -24.66 52.98
C SER A 181 37.27 -24.64 54.24
N SER A 182 37.22 -23.54 55.00
CA SER A 182 38.12 -23.39 56.21
C SER A 182 37.44 -23.51 57.58
N GLU A 183 36.11 -23.82 57.60
CA GLU A 183 35.42 -23.97 58.88
C GLU A 183 34.70 -25.33 58.98
N LEU A 184 35.46 -26.41 59.11
CA LEU A 184 34.96 -27.68 59.66
C LEU A 184 35.81 -28.11 60.82
N PRO A 185 35.30 -28.07 62.04
CA PRO A 185 36.03 -28.57 63.18
C PRO A 185 36.07 -30.13 63.21
N ALA A 186 37.25 -30.65 63.42
CA ALA A 186 37.48 -32.08 63.63
C ALA A 186 36.68 -32.57 64.83
N LYS A 187 35.88 -33.61 64.63
CA LYS A 187 35.21 -34.30 65.75
C LYS A 187 36.01 -35.52 66.10
N ASP A 188 36.62 -35.43 67.25
CA ASP A 188 37.28 -36.51 67.94
C ASP A 188 36.36 -37.69 68.19
N THR A 189 36.86 -38.88 67.88
CA THR A 189 36.34 -40.16 68.37
C THR A 189 37.43 -40.94 68.95
N ALA A 190 37.34 -41.17 70.23
CA ALA A 190 38.00 -42.26 70.99
C ALA A 190 37.15 -42.61 72.23
N PRO A 191 37.27 -43.75 72.79
CA PRO A 191 37.63 -45.10 72.35
C PRO A 191 36.46 -46.05 72.39
#